data_8bbe0a33e1def91eea42b1c43d9b7b27
#
_entry.id   8bbe0a33e1def91eea42b1c43d9b7b27
#
_cell.length_a   1.000
_cell.length_b   1.000
_cell.length_c   1.000
_cell.angle_alpha   90.00
_cell.angle_beta   90.00
_cell.angle_gamma   90.00
#
_symmetry.space_group_name_H-M   'P 1'
#
loop_
_entity.id
_entity.type
_entity.pdbx_description
1 polymer ?
#
loop_
_entity_poly.entity_id
_entity_poly.type
_entity_poly.pdbx_seq_one_letter_code
_entity_poly.pdbx_strand_id
1 'polypeptide(L)'
;MIYGYIRVSTDKQTVENQRFEILEFAKRNSLVLDSWIEETVSGTIRPENRALGKLLDSIQKDDLIICSELSRLGRSLFMIMSILNRLMEKGARVWTIKDGYRLGDDIQSKVLAFAFGLSAEIERNLISQRTKEALERKKAEGQKLGRPKGSVSNGSKLDGAELGATIMLMQGISVNSMAKLYGVHRNTVKKFILAKRLDSQENIERMLKLIG
;
A
#
# COMPACT_ATOMS: atom_id res chain seq x y z
N MET A 1 25.73 12.36 3.79
CA MET A 1 24.96 12.76 5.00
C MET A 1 24.67 11.56 5.87
N ILE A 2 24.46 11.78 7.19
CA ILE A 2 24.09 10.72 8.15
C ILE A 2 22.71 11.02 8.71
N TYR A 3 21.76 10.12 8.46
CA TYR A 3 20.37 10.24 8.84
C TYR A 3 20.05 9.33 10.02
N GLY A 4 19.43 9.86 11.08
CA GLY A 4 18.77 9.07 12.11
C GLY A 4 17.33 8.77 11.68
N TYR A 5 16.99 7.50 11.52
CA TYR A 5 15.63 7.09 11.13
C TYR A 5 14.88 6.44 12.28
N ILE A 6 13.70 6.99 12.59
CA ILE A 6 12.80 6.55 13.66
C ILE A 6 11.42 6.28 13.07
N ARG A 7 10.86 5.11 13.39
CA ARG A 7 9.47 4.78 13.08
C ARG A 7 8.77 4.15 14.27
N VAL A 8 7.61 4.70 14.62
CA VAL A 8 6.70 4.15 15.63
C VAL A 8 5.31 3.96 15.04
N SER A 9 4.49 3.08 15.64
CA SER A 9 3.09 2.91 15.22
C SER A 9 2.15 3.90 15.92
N THR A 10 2.37 4.19 17.23
CA THR A 10 1.46 5.03 18.04
C THR A 10 2.11 5.67 19.27
N ASP A 11 3.31 5.26 19.70
CA ASP A 11 3.82 5.60 21.05
C ASP A 11 4.98 6.61 21.00
N LYS A 12 4.77 7.78 21.66
CA LYS A 12 5.78 8.84 21.78
C LYS A 12 7.00 8.42 22.61
N GLN A 13 6.80 7.63 23.67
CA GLN A 13 7.91 7.19 24.54
C GLN A 13 8.89 6.29 23.78
N THR A 14 8.39 5.53 22.79
CA THR A 14 9.23 4.71 21.92
C THR A 14 10.06 5.55 20.94
N VAL A 15 9.62 6.77 20.57
CA VAL A 15 10.40 7.70 19.74
C VAL A 15 11.64 8.17 20.49
N GLU A 16 11.49 8.63 21.71
CA GLU A 16 12.59 9.13 22.56
C GLU A 16 13.64 8.04 22.82
N ASN A 17 13.18 6.80 23.09
CA ASN A 17 14.07 5.67 23.28
C ASN A 17 14.91 5.38 22.01
N GLN A 18 14.28 5.34 20.82
CA GLN A 18 15.00 5.13 19.56
C GLN A 18 15.97 6.28 19.28
N ARG A 19 15.56 7.54 19.55
CA ARG A 19 16.41 8.71 19.41
C ARG A 19 17.65 8.60 20.30
N PHE A 20 17.47 8.25 21.55
CA PHE A 20 18.54 8.05 22.51
C PHE A 20 19.50 6.94 22.05
N GLU A 21 18.97 5.77 21.64
CA GLU A 21 19.77 4.66 21.14
C GLU A 21 20.64 5.08 19.92
N ILE A 22 20.06 5.83 18.98
CA ILE A 22 20.75 6.29 17.77
C ILE A 22 21.84 7.31 18.11
N LEU A 23 21.56 8.25 19.02
CA LEU A 23 22.55 9.26 19.47
C LEU A 23 23.74 8.61 20.16
N GLU A 24 23.48 7.69 21.10
CA GLU A 24 24.54 6.97 21.81
C GLU A 24 25.38 6.11 20.85
N PHE A 25 24.72 5.45 19.88
CA PHE A 25 25.42 4.68 18.86
C PHE A 25 26.30 5.58 17.97
N ALA A 26 25.77 6.70 17.49
CA ALA A 26 26.51 7.67 16.70
C ALA A 26 27.73 8.19 17.46
N LYS A 27 27.56 8.58 18.73
CA LYS A 27 28.64 9.04 19.61
C LYS A 27 29.75 8.00 19.76
N ARG A 28 29.41 6.73 20.03
CA ARG A 28 30.37 5.62 20.17
C ARG A 28 31.16 5.33 18.89
N ASN A 29 30.57 5.64 17.73
CA ASN A 29 31.21 5.44 16.42
C ASN A 29 31.83 6.73 15.85
N SER A 30 31.94 7.83 16.64
CA SER A 30 32.43 9.12 16.23
C SER A 30 31.73 9.70 15.00
N LEU A 31 30.40 9.47 14.93
CA LEU A 31 29.54 9.96 13.85
C LEU A 31 28.73 11.17 14.33
N VAL A 32 28.51 12.12 13.42
CA VAL A 32 27.62 13.26 13.64
C VAL A 32 26.39 13.10 12.75
N LEU A 33 25.21 13.13 13.36
CA LEU A 33 23.95 13.05 12.62
C LEU A 33 23.63 14.40 11.98
N ASP A 34 23.41 14.39 10.67
CA ASP A 34 23.08 15.60 9.90
C ASP A 34 21.58 15.87 9.91
N SER A 35 20.74 14.84 9.94
CA SER A 35 19.29 14.98 9.85
C SER A 35 18.53 13.83 10.51
N TRP A 36 17.26 14.10 10.84
CA TRP A 36 16.35 13.12 11.41
C TRP A 36 15.13 12.90 10.50
N ILE A 37 14.77 11.66 10.33
CA ILE A 37 13.51 11.25 9.68
C ILE A 37 12.68 10.49 10.71
N GLU A 38 11.61 11.11 11.16
CA GLU A 38 10.70 10.55 12.16
C GLU A 38 9.31 10.40 11.58
N GLU A 39 8.71 9.23 11.78
CA GLU A 39 7.37 8.98 11.30
C GLU A 39 6.57 8.10 12.27
N THR A 40 5.30 8.48 12.45
CA THR A 40 4.34 7.73 13.25
C THR A 40 3.36 7.04 12.31
N VAL A 41 3.78 5.89 11.77
CA VAL A 41 3.02 5.12 10.78
C VAL A 41 3.23 3.63 10.95
N SER A 42 2.24 2.84 10.52
CA SER A 42 2.39 1.39 10.49
C SER A 42 3.50 0.97 9.53
N GLY A 43 4.33 0.00 9.94
CA GLY A 43 5.35 -0.60 9.07
C GLY A 43 4.79 -1.38 7.87
N THR A 44 3.47 -1.57 7.79
CA THR A 44 2.80 -2.19 6.63
C THR A 44 2.56 -1.20 5.49
N ILE A 45 2.62 0.11 5.76
CA ILE A 45 2.50 1.14 4.73
C ILE A 45 3.74 1.10 3.84
N ARG A 46 3.53 1.17 2.53
CA ARG A 46 4.62 1.16 1.54
C ARG A 46 5.54 2.37 1.72
N PRO A 47 6.86 2.21 1.53
CA PRO A 47 7.82 3.31 1.70
C PRO A 47 7.47 4.56 0.91
N GLU A 48 6.96 4.41 -0.31
CA GLU A 48 6.61 5.52 -1.22
C GLU A 48 5.54 6.46 -0.63
N ASN A 49 4.71 5.94 0.27
CA ASN A 49 3.59 6.67 0.88
C ASN A 49 3.94 7.26 2.26
N ARG A 50 5.21 7.34 2.62
CA ARG A 50 5.67 7.83 3.93
C ARG A 50 7.00 8.61 3.83
N ALA A 51 7.46 9.18 4.95
CA ALA A 51 8.69 10.00 4.96
C ALA A 51 9.93 9.23 4.48
N LEU A 52 10.00 7.92 4.75
CA LEU A 52 11.09 7.06 4.25
C LEU A 52 11.19 7.10 2.72
N GLY A 53 10.07 7.11 1.99
CA GLY A 53 10.08 7.17 0.52
C GLY A 53 10.77 8.42 0.01
N LYS A 54 10.46 9.58 0.60
CA LYS A 54 11.12 10.86 0.26
C LYS A 54 12.63 10.82 0.52
N LEU A 55 13.04 10.21 1.64
CA LEU A 55 14.46 9.99 1.93
C LEU A 55 15.10 9.08 0.87
N LEU A 56 14.45 7.95 0.53
CA LEU A 56 14.97 7.04 -0.48
C LEU A 56 15.09 7.67 -1.87
N ASP A 57 14.26 8.68 -2.19
CA ASP A 57 14.35 9.44 -3.44
C ASP A 57 15.54 10.40 -3.45
N SER A 58 15.80 11.09 -2.34
CA SER A 58 16.83 12.14 -2.20
C SER A 58 18.21 11.61 -1.82
N ILE A 59 18.31 10.42 -1.23
CA ILE A 59 19.57 9.85 -0.72
C ILE A 59 20.60 9.66 -1.83
N GLN A 60 21.85 9.92 -1.51
CA GLN A 60 22.98 9.90 -2.43
C GLN A 60 24.01 8.85 -2.03
N LYS A 61 25.00 8.67 -2.89
CA LYS A 61 26.16 7.80 -2.63
C LYS A 61 26.87 8.24 -1.34
N ASP A 62 27.30 7.25 -0.57
CA ASP A 62 27.99 7.39 0.72
C ASP A 62 27.13 7.94 1.86
N ASP A 63 25.85 8.24 1.63
CA ASP A 63 24.92 8.56 2.70
C ASP A 63 24.68 7.33 3.60
N LEU A 64 24.43 7.60 4.88
CA LEU A 64 24.22 6.57 5.90
C LEU A 64 22.88 6.77 6.61
N ILE A 65 22.08 5.73 6.66
CA ILE A 65 20.88 5.66 7.51
C ILE A 65 21.21 4.84 8.76
N ILE A 66 20.96 5.39 9.94
CA ILE A 66 21.06 4.68 11.21
C ILE A 66 19.66 4.50 11.80
N CYS A 67 19.29 3.26 12.12
CA CYS A 67 18.02 2.93 12.77
C CYS A 67 18.23 1.90 13.88
N SER A 68 17.24 1.75 14.77
CA SER A 68 17.36 0.80 15.89
C SER A 68 17.41 -0.66 15.41
N GLU A 69 16.59 -1.02 14.42
CA GLU A 69 16.48 -2.39 13.86
C GLU A 69 15.88 -2.36 12.45
N LEU A 70 16.11 -3.38 11.65
CA LEU A 70 15.57 -3.46 10.27
C LEU A 70 14.05 -3.40 10.22
N SER A 71 13.35 -3.85 11.25
CA SER A 71 11.88 -3.80 11.33
C SER A 71 11.32 -2.38 11.29
N ARG A 72 12.15 -1.35 11.56
CA ARG A 72 11.77 0.07 11.41
C ARG A 72 11.63 0.44 9.95
N LEU A 73 12.46 -0.10 9.07
CA LEU A 73 12.38 0.16 7.63
C LEU A 73 11.11 -0.46 7.01
N GLY A 74 10.70 -1.65 7.46
CA GLY A 74 9.52 -2.33 6.93
C GLY A 74 9.07 -3.48 7.81
N ARG A 75 7.82 -3.93 7.67
CA ARG A 75 7.28 -5.04 8.46
C ARG A 75 7.43 -6.40 7.78
N SER A 76 7.53 -6.44 6.47
CA SER A 76 7.81 -7.67 5.74
C SER A 76 9.25 -7.71 5.28
N LEU A 77 9.82 -8.91 5.26
CA LEU A 77 11.18 -9.11 4.77
C LEU A 77 11.34 -8.60 3.34
N PHE A 78 10.35 -8.84 2.48
CA PHE A 78 10.34 -8.34 1.10
C PHE A 78 10.43 -6.80 1.00
N MET A 79 9.68 -6.08 1.85
CA MET A 79 9.73 -4.62 1.90
C MET A 79 11.11 -4.13 2.33
N ILE A 80 11.67 -4.75 3.38
CA ILE A 80 13.03 -4.42 3.86
C ILE A 80 14.02 -4.63 2.74
N MET A 81 13.95 -5.75 2.03
CA MET A 81 14.85 -6.07 0.92
C MET A 81 14.75 -5.08 -0.23
N SER A 82 13.53 -4.69 -0.60
CA SER A 82 13.33 -3.67 -1.64
C SER A 82 13.98 -2.33 -1.26
N ILE A 83 13.86 -1.92 0.02
CA ILE A 83 14.50 -0.71 0.53
C ILE A 83 16.02 -0.84 0.50
N LEU A 84 16.57 -1.95 1.00
CA LEU A 84 18.03 -2.17 1.03
C LEU A 84 18.61 -2.22 -0.38
N ASN A 85 17.94 -2.90 -1.32
CA ASN A 85 18.37 -2.95 -2.72
C ASN A 85 18.43 -1.54 -3.33
N ARG A 86 17.39 -0.75 -3.13
CA ARG A 86 17.33 0.64 -3.62
C ARG A 86 18.45 1.51 -3.03
N LEU A 87 18.78 1.32 -1.74
CA LEU A 87 19.90 2.03 -1.09
C LEU A 87 21.25 1.58 -1.65
N MET A 88 21.44 0.27 -1.85
CA MET A 88 22.69 -0.25 -2.45
C MET A 88 22.87 0.21 -3.91
N GLU A 89 21.81 0.25 -4.72
CA GLU A 89 21.85 0.79 -6.10
C GLU A 89 22.32 2.25 -6.13
N LYS A 90 21.98 3.03 -5.08
CA LYS A 90 22.45 4.41 -4.92
C LYS A 90 23.81 4.53 -4.22
N GLY A 91 24.41 3.42 -3.78
CA GLY A 91 25.66 3.41 -3.01
C GLY A 91 25.52 3.98 -1.60
N ALA A 92 24.30 3.99 -1.04
CA ALA A 92 24.03 4.41 0.32
C ALA A 92 24.11 3.22 1.30
N ARG A 93 24.28 3.50 2.58
CA ARG A 93 24.52 2.50 3.63
C ARG A 93 23.41 2.51 4.68
N VAL A 94 23.20 1.37 5.32
CA VAL A 94 22.29 1.24 6.45
C VAL A 94 22.98 0.53 7.62
N TRP A 95 22.93 1.16 8.78
CA TRP A 95 23.41 0.54 10.01
C TRP A 95 22.27 0.38 11.00
N THR A 96 22.18 -0.81 11.61
CA THR A 96 21.21 -1.11 12.66
C THR A 96 21.90 -1.34 13.98
N ILE A 97 21.27 -0.90 15.06
CA ILE A 97 21.87 -0.96 16.40
C ILE A 97 21.67 -2.34 17.03
N LYS A 98 20.39 -2.79 17.10
CA LYS A 98 20.03 -4.03 17.80
C LYS A 98 20.40 -5.27 17.00
N ASP A 99 20.20 -5.22 15.69
CA ASP A 99 20.52 -6.35 14.80
C ASP A 99 22.02 -6.39 14.47
N GLY A 100 22.77 -5.32 14.71
CA GLY A 100 24.21 -5.23 14.47
C GLY A 100 24.60 -5.22 12.99
N TYR A 101 23.66 -4.99 12.06
CA TYR A 101 23.97 -4.96 10.64
C TYR A 101 24.61 -3.65 10.23
N ARG A 102 25.65 -3.75 9.40
CA ARG A 102 26.31 -2.63 8.72
C ARG A 102 26.28 -2.90 7.22
N LEU A 103 25.14 -2.56 6.61
CA LEU A 103 24.88 -2.86 5.20
C LEU A 103 25.39 -1.69 4.33
N GLY A 104 26.21 -2.03 3.35
CA GLY A 104 26.82 -1.10 2.39
C GLY A 104 27.03 -1.76 1.04
N ASP A 105 28.03 -1.32 0.29
CA ASP A 105 28.35 -1.85 -1.04
C ASP A 105 29.34 -3.04 -1.01
N ASP A 106 29.68 -3.54 0.17
CA ASP A 106 30.55 -4.69 0.35
C ASP A 106 29.90 -6.02 -0.05
N ILE A 107 30.73 -7.02 -0.33
CA ILE A 107 30.27 -8.35 -0.76
C ILE A 107 29.37 -9.02 0.31
N GLN A 108 29.68 -8.83 1.59
CA GLN A 108 28.90 -9.42 2.69
C GLN A 108 27.47 -8.87 2.70
N SER A 109 27.30 -7.56 2.52
CA SER A 109 26.00 -6.91 2.41
C SER A 109 25.20 -7.41 1.21
N LYS A 110 25.87 -7.59 0.07
CA LYS A 110 25.23 -8.15 -1.15
C LYS A 110 24.78 -9.60 -0.95
N VAL A 111 25.62 -10.43 -0.33
CA VAL A 111 25.27 -11.82 -0.02
C VAL A 111 24.10 -11.88 0.98
N LEU A 112 24.13 -11.06 2.02
CA LEU A 112 23.05 -10.98 3.00
C LEU A 112 21.75 -10.52 2.36
N ALA A 113 21.80 -9.50 1.51
CA ALA A 113 20.67 -9.02 0.73
C ALA A 113 20.08 -10.13 -0.17
N PHE A 114 20.93 -10.87 -0.87
CA PHE A 114 20.52 -12.01 -1.70
C PHE A 114 19.85 -13.12 -0.85
N ALA A 115 20.46 -13.49 0.27
CA ALA A 115 19.92 -14.52 1.18
C ALA A 115 18.54 -14.14 1.73
N PHE A 116 18.37 -12.89 2.15
CA PHE A 116 17.08 -12.36 2.58
C PHE A 116 16.05 -12.34 1.43
N GLY A 117 16.45 -11.91 0.23
CA GLY A 117 15.59 -11.93 -0.97
C GLY A 117 15.06 -13.32 -1.28
N LEU A 118 15.94 -14.31 -1.25
CA LEU A 118 15.57 -15.73 -1.44
C LEU A 118 14.61 -16.22 -0.35
N SER A 119 14.87 -15.89 0.91
CA SER A 119 13.97 -16.25 2.03
C SER A 119 12.58 -15.64 1.87
N ALA A 120 12.49 -14.39 1.44
CA ALA A 120 11.22 -13.73 1.18
C ALA A 120 10.45 -14.34 0.01
N GLU A 121 11.15 -14.81 -1.02
CA GLU A 121 10.54 -15.53 -2.15
C GLU A 121 10.01 -16.90 -1.72
N ILE A 122 10.78 -17.64 -0.95
CA ILE A 122 10.36 -18.93 -0.38
C ILE A 122 9.10 -18.75 0.48
N GLU A 123 9.09 -17.78 1.39
CA GLU A 123 7.92 -17.50 2.24
C GLU A 123 6.68 -17.18 1.41
N ARG A 124 6.80 -16.35 0.36
CA ARG A 124 5.70 -16.03 -0.55
C ARG A 124 5.18 -17.26 -1.26
N ASN A 125 6.07 -18.13 -1.74
CA ASN A 125 5.69 -19.35 -2.43
C ASN A 125 4.95 -20.31 -1.49
N LEU A 126 5.42 -20.46 -0.24
CA LEU A 126 4.75 -21.27 0.80
C LEU A 126 3.36 -20.73 1.13
N ILE A 127 3.20 -19.39 1.28
CA ILE A 127 1.88 -18.77 1.53
C ILE A 127 0.94 -19.02 0.33
N SER A 128 1.45 -18.85 -0.89
CA SER A 128 0.68 -19.12 -2.12
C SER A 128 0.23 -20.57 -2.20
N GLN A 129 1.13 -21.52 -1.91
CA GLN A 129 0.83 -22.93 -1.92
C GLN A 129 -0.24 -23.28 -0.86
N ARG A 130 -0.04 -22.85 0.39
CA ARG A 130 -1.04 -23.08 1.47
C ARG A 130 -2.42 -22.49 1.11
N THR A 131 -2.44 -21.33 0.46
CA THR A 131 -3.70 -20.71 0.02
C THR A 131 -4.37 -21.55 -1.07
N LYS A 132 -3.61 -22.04 -2.05
CA LYS A 132 -4.14 -22.94 -3.10
C LYS A 132 -4.71 -24.22 -2.49
N GLU A 133 -3.98 -24.89 -1.62
CA GLU A 133 -4.41 -26.10 -0.93
C GLU A 133 -5.68 -25.87 -0.11
N ALA A 134 -5.75 -24.75 0.64
CA ALA A 134 -6.95 -24.38 1.40
C ALA A 134 -8.16 -24.11 0.50
N LEU A 135 -7.97 -23.46 -0.65
CA LEU A 135 -9.02 -23.22 -1.62
C LEU A 135 -9.49 -24.51 -2.32
N GLU A 136 -8.57 -25.41 -2.65
CA GLU A 136 -8.90 -26.73 -3.22
C GLU A 136 -9.68 -27.58 -2.23
N ARG A 137 -9.30 -27.62 -0.96
CA ARG A 137 -10.06 -28.28 0.09
C ARG A 137 -11.47 -27.72 0.19
N LYS A 138 -11.64 -26.41 0.22
CA LYS A 138 -12.97 -25.78 0.27
C LYS A 138 -13.82 -26.10 -0.96
N LYS A 139 -13.19 -26.20 -2.14
CA LYS A 139 -13.89 -26.64 -3.36
C LYS A 139 -14.34 -28.09 -3.26
N ALA A 140 -13.50 -28.98 -2.75
CA ALA A 140 -13.81 -30.38 -2.53
C ALA A 140 -14.96 -30.57 -1.52
N GLU A 141 -15.04 -29.70 -0.50
CA GLU A 141 -16.14 -29.62 0.47
C GLU A 141 -17.42 -29.01 -0.13
N GLY A 142 -17.45 -28.68 -1.43
CA GLY A 142 -18.60 -28.11 -2.12
C GLY A 142 -18.85 -26.63 -1.85
N GLN A 143 -17.94 -25.94 -1.20
CA GLN A 143 -18.08 -24.50 -0.94
C GLN A 143 -17.86 -23.70 -2.23
N LYS A 144 -18.83 -22.84 -2.58
CA LYS A 144 -18.69 -21.91 -3.70
C LYS A 144 -17.72 -20.80 -3.31
N LEU A 145 -16.58 -20.77 -3.99
CA LEU A 145 -15.56 -19.73 -3.79
C LEU A 145 -15.88 -18.49 -4.63
N GLY A 146 -15.55 -17.33 -4.10
CA GLY A 146 -15.77 -16.06 -4.77
C GLY A 146 -16.95 -15.27 -4.22
N ARG A 147 -17.25 -14.15 -4.86
CA ARG A 147 -18.35 -13.28 -4.42
C ARG A 147 -19.70 -13.99 -4.62
N PRO A 148 -20.59 -14.04 -3.60
CA PRO A 148 -21.91 -14.64 -3.74
C PRO A 148 -22.68 -14.02 -4.91
N LYS A 149 -23.39 -14.86 -5.69
CA LYS A 149 -24.28 -14.39 -6.76
C LYS A 149 -25.32 -13.46 -6.15
N GLY A 150 -25.48 -12.24 -6.70
CA GLY A 150 -26.44 -11.26 -6.19
C GLY A 150 -25.96 -10.41 -5.01
N SER A 151 -24.72 -10.60 -4.50
CA SER A 151 -24.21 -9.70 -3.47
C SER A 151 -24.05 -8.29 -4.02
N VAL A 152 -24.79 -7.34 -3.45
CA VAL A 152 -24.70 -5.91 -3.78
C VAL A 152 -23.55 -5.32 -2.97
N SER A 153 -22.71 -4.46 -3.58
CA SER A 153 -21.74 -3.66 -2.82
C SER A 153 -22.52 -2.63 -1.98
N ASN A 154 -22.14 -2.47 -0.73
CA ASN A 154 -22.68 -1.39 0.09
C ASN A 154 -22.27 -0.04 -0.53
N GLY A 155 -23.22 0.59 -1.23
CA GLY A 155 -23.04 1.88 -1.91
C GLY A 155 -22.46 1.74 -3.34
N SER A 156 -23.20 2.24 -4.30
CA SER A 156 -22.74 2.51 -5.66
C SER A 156 -22.35 3.99 -5.75
N LYS A 157 -21.30 4.31 -6.53
CA LYS A 157 -21.01 5.73 -6.87
C LYS A 157 -22.19 6.44 -7.57
N LEU A 158 -23.20 5.66 -8.00
CA LEU A 158 -24.39 6.13 -8.68
C LEU A 158 -25.63 6.16 -7.77
N ASP A 159 -25.50 5.83 -6.48
CA ASP A 159 -26.63 5.91 -5.54
C ASP A 159 -27.02 7.39 -5.38
N GLY A 160 -28.30 7.69 -5.57
CA GLY A 160 -28.83 9.04 -5.59
C GLY A 160 -28.75 9.75 -6.95
N ALA A 161 -28.16 9.12 -7.98
CA ALA A 161 -28.07 9.67 -9.32
C ALA A 161 -29.24 9.28 -10.24
N GLU A 162 -30.28 8.62 -9.70
CA GLU A 162 -31.40 8.06 -10.46
C GLU A 162 -32.10 9.14 -11.32
N LEU A 163 -32.44 10.29 -10.72
CA LEU A 163 -33.10 11.39 -11.42
C LEU A 163 -32.23 11.95 -12.57
N GLY A 164 -30.97 12.25 -12.27
CA GLY A 164 -30.05 12.77 -13.28
C GLY A 164 -29.82 11.79 -14.43
N ALA A 165 -29.68 10.50 -14.11
CA ALA A 165 -29.51 9.45 -15.12
C ALA A 165 -30.76 9.28 -16.00
N THR A 166 -31.98 9.36 -15.43
CA THR A 166 -33.23 9.31 -16.18
C THR A 166 -33.38 10.51 -17.13
N ILE A 167 -33.09 11.75 -16.66
CA ILE A 167 -33.10 12.94 -17.50
C ILE A 167 -32.13 12.80 -18.68
N MET A 168 -30.91 12.31 -18.43
CA MET A 168 -29.91 12.10 -19.48
C MET A 168 -30.36 11.06 -20.52
N LEU A 169 -31.04 9.98 -20.09
CA LEU A 169 -31.64 8.98 -20.98
C LEU A 169 -32.72 9.59 -21.85
N MET A 170 -33.61 10.42 -21.27
CA MET A 170 -34.66 11.12 -22.01
C MET A 170 -34.12 12.10 -23.05
N GLN A 171 -32.95 12.72 -22.74
CA GLN A 171 -32.23 13.61 -23.66
C GLN A 171 -31.43 12.87 -24.73
N GLY A 172 -31.48 11.52 -24.75
CA GLY A 172 -30.73 10.72 -25.71
C GLY A 172 -29.22 10.67 -25.47
N ILE A 173 -28.76 11.04 -24.25
CA ILE A 173 -27.34 11.01 -23.89
C ILE A 173 -26.88 9.55 -23.83
N SER A 174 -25.77 9.26 -24.53
CA SER A 174 -25.23 7.89 -24.61
C SER A 174 -24.71 7.41 -23.26
N VAL A 175 -24.82 6.09 -23.00
CA VAL A 175 -24.26 5.44 -21.80
C VAL A 175 -22.76 5.70 -21.65
N ASN A 176 -22.02 5.87 -22.75
CA ASN A 176 -20.59 6.20 -22.70
C ASN A 176 -20.36 7.63 -22.18
N SER A 177 -21.20 8.60 -22.59
CA SER A 177 -21.15 9.97 -22.12
C SER A 177 -21.52 10.06 -20.64
N MET A 178 -22.58 9.36 -20.23
CA MET A 178 -22.98 9.23 -18.82
C MET A 178 -21.85 8.65 -17.97
N ALA A 179 -21.18 7.60 -18.46
CA ALA A 179 -20.06 6.96 -17.75
C ALA A 179 -18.88 7.93 -17.53
N LYS A 180 -18.56 8.76 -18.51
CA LYS A 180 -17.55 9.81 -18.39
C LYS A 180 -17.95 10.85 -17.36
N LEU A 181 -19.20 11.29 -17.37
CA LEU A 181 -19.73 12.34 -16.50
C LEU A 181 -19.74 11.89 -15.03
N TYR A 182 -20.13 10.63 -14.77
CA TYR A 182 -20.13 10.05 -13.43
C TYR A 182 -18.77 9.47 -12.97
N GLY A 183 -17.75 9.49 -13.83
CA GLY A 183 -16.43 8.94 -13.49
C GLY A 183 -16.45 7.43 -13.17
N VAL A 184 -17.28 6.65 -13.90
CA VAL A 184 -17.44 5.21 -13.71
C VAL A 184 -17.32 4.45 -15.04
N HIS A 185 -17.10 3.13 -14.97
CA HIS A 185 -17.06 2.33 -16.19
C HIS A 185 -18.45 2.18 -16.81
N ARG A 186 -18.53 2.17 -18.16
CA ARG A 186 -19.81 2.04 -18.94
C ARG A 186 -20.71 0.90 -18.48
N ASN A 187 -20.12 -0.24 -18.11
CA ASN A 187 -20.88 -1.39 -17.62
C ASN A 187 -21.53 -1.13 -16.25
N THR A 188 -20.97 -0.25 -15.44
CA THR A 188 -21.55 0.17 -14.15
C THR A 188 -22.81 0.98 -14.40
N VAL A 189 -22.79 1.90 -15.37
CA VAL A 189 -23.98 2.67 -15.78
C VAL A 189 -25.05 1.77 -16.37
N LYS A 190 -24.68 0.83 -17.28
CA LYS A 190 -25.65 -0.14 -17.83
C LYS A 190 -26.33 -0.95 -16.74
N LYS A 191 -25.56 -1.50 -15.80
CA LYS A 191 -26.10 -2.27 -14.67
C LYS A 191 -27.02 -1.42 -13.77
N PHE A 192 -26.66 -0.15 -13.57
CA PHE A 192 -27.45 0.79 -12.78
C PHE A 192 -28.81 1.08 -13.46
N ILE A 193 -28.80 1.39 -14.76
CA ILE A 193 -30.01 1.62 -15.54
C ILE A 193 -30.95 0.40 -15.46
N LEU A 194 -30.40 -0.81 -15.70
CA LEU A 194 -31.17 -2.05 -15.64
C LEU A 194 -31.68 -2.35 -14.23
N ALA A 195 -30.83 -2.22 -13.20
CA ALA A 195 -31.21 -2.54 -11.81
C ALA A 195 -32.31 -1.60 -11.28
N LYS A 196 -32.27 -0.35 -11.67
CA LYS A 196 -33.23 0.68 -11.26
C LYS A 196 -34.37 0.91 -12.27
N ARG A 197 -34.36 0.15 -13.38
CA ARG A 197 -35.34 0.26 -14.50
C ARG A 197 -35.54 1.71 -14.98
N LEU A 198 -34.45 2.48 -15.07
CA LEU A 198 -34.50 3.92 -15.36
C LEU A 198 -34.99 4.23 -16.79
N ASP A 199 -34.94 3.27 -17.69
CA ASP A 199 -35.41 3.32 -19.08
C ASP A 199 -36.88 2.87 -19.24
N SER A 200 -37.56 2.48 -18.15
CA SER A 200 -38.95 2.07 -18.22
C SER A 200 -39.90 3.27 -18.27
N GLN A 201 -41.00 3.12 -19.06
CA GLN A 201 -41.99 4.18 -19.24
C GLN A 201 -42.63 4.63 -17.93
N GLU A 202 -42.88 3.67 -17.03
CA GLU A 202 -43.42 3.89 -15.69
C GLU A 202 -42.50 4.76 -14.82
N ASN A 203 -41.20 4.53 -14.92
CA ASN A 203 -40.20 5.32 -14.14
C ASN A 203 -40.02 6.72 -14.72
N ILE A 204 -40.08 6.86 -16.02
CA ILE A 204 -40.03 8.16 -16.72
C ILE A 204 -41.25 9.02 -16.31
N GLU A 205 -42.47 8.48 -16.35
CA GLU A 205 -43.69 9.19 -15.93
C GLU A 205 -43.67 9.58 -14.45
N ARG A 206 -43.15 8.69 -13.59
CA ARG A 206 -42.98 8.97 -12.15
C ARG A 206 -41.99 10.12 -11.91
N MET A 207 -40.89 10.16 -12.65
CA MET A 207 -39.88 11.20 -12.52
C MET A 207 -40.36 12.55 -13.09
N LEU A 208 -41.14 12.56 -14.17
CA LEU A 208 -41.73 13.78 -14.72
C LEU A 208 -42.72 14.41 -13.72
N LYS A 209 -43.45 13.61 -12.93
CA LYS A 209 -44.33 14.14 -11.86
C LYS A 209 -43.58 14.74 -10.66
N LEU A 210 -42.29 14.47 -10.52
CA LEU A 210 -41.43 15.00 -9.43
C LEU A 210 -40.76 16.33 -9.84
N ILE A 211 -40.73 16.64 -11.14
CA ILE A 211 -40.05 17.81 -11.70
C ILE A 211 -41.06 18.94 -12.03
N GLY A 212 -42.32 18.61 -12.24
CA GLY A 212 -43.42 19.54 -12.48
C GLY A 212 -44.16 19.88 -11.20
#